data_af02187bc388b1c777542ce70d2d19d4
#
_entry.id   af02187bc388b1c777542ce70d2d19d4
#
_cell.length_a   1.000
_cell.length_b   1.000
_cell.length_c   1.000
_cell.angle_alpha   90.00
_cell.angle_beta   90.00
_cell.angle_gamma   90.00
#
_symmetry.space_group_name_H-M   'P 1'
#
loop_
_entity.id
_entity.type
_entity.pdbx_description
1 polymer ?
#
loop_
_entity_poly.entity_id
_entity_poly.type
_entity_poly.pdbx_seq_one_letter_code
_entity_poly.pdbx_strand_id
1 'polypeptide(L)'
;LSPYLLVRVRDSGAEFARWRVKDGPDALALFLTADGAAQYAGRALSGAGWQVVRPPRASVLEVLRACYTAGVTLAVLDPDGEQAKRVFPIGDILRAVGAA
;
A
#
# COMPACT_ATOMS: atom_id res chain seq x y z
N LEU A 1 -1.33 12.72 8.51
CA LEU A 1 -0.35 12.01 7.71
C LEU A 1 -1.00 11.45 6.45
N SER A 2 -0.46 11.79 5.30
CA SER A 2 -1.03 11.38 4.03
C SER A 2 0.04 10.58 3.27
N PRO A 3 -0.05 9.26 3.27
CA PRO A 3 0.94 8.44 2.59
C PRO A 3 0.80 8.51 1.07
N TYR A 4 1.90 8.21 0.39
CA TYR A 4 1.91 7.99 -1.05
C TYR A 4 1.63 6.51 -1.32
N LEU A 5 0.97 6.25 -2.42
CA LEU A 5 0.64 4.90 -2.90
C LEU A 5 1.17 4.74 -4.32
N LEU A 6 1.40 3.51 -4.71
CA LEU A 6 1.67 3.17 -6.11
C LEU A 6 0.44 2.46 -6.67
N VAL A 7 -0.08 2.97 -7.78
CA VAL A 7 -1.27 2.43 -8.41
C VAL A 7 -1.01 2.16 -9.89
N ARG A 8 -1.59 1.08 -10.38
CA ARG A 8 -1.59 0.74 -11.80
C ARG A 8 -3.02 0.43 -12.21
N VAL A 9 -3.49 1.09 -13.27
CA VAL A 9 -4.83 0.85 -13.80
C VAL A 9 -4.77 -0.27 -14.83
N ARG A 10 -5.63 -1.26 -14.67
CA ARG A 10 -5.78 -2.39 -15.58
C ARG A 10 -7.24 -2.50 -16.04
N ASP A 11 -7.51 -3.37 -17.00
CA ASP A 11 -8.87 -3.59 -17.50
C ASP A 11 -9.83 -4.00 -16.38
N SER A 12 -9.32 -4.74 -15.38
CA SER A 12 -10.12 -5.20 -14.26
C SER A 12 -10.24 -4.19 -13.12
N GLY A 13 -9.62 -3.00 -13.25
CA GLY A 13 -9.66 -1.96 -12.21
C GLY A 13 -8.28 -1.52 -11.76
N ALA A 14 -8.23 -0.82 -10.64
CA ALA A 14 -6.99 -0.33 -10.06
C ALA A 14 -6.29 -1.41 -9.25
N GLU A 15 -4.97 -1.48 -9.40
CA GLU A 15 -4.11 -2.38 -8.63
C GLU A 15 -3.15 -1.54 -7.81
N PHE A 16 -3.03 -1.85 -6.53
CA PHE A 16 -2.10 -1.15 -5.62
C PHE A 16 -0.89 -2.02 -5.35
N ALA A 17 0.28 -1.38 -5.23
CA ALA A 17 1.52 -2.10 -4.99
C ALA A 17 1.49 -2.80 -3.63
N ARG A 18 2.03 -4.02 -3.60
CA ARG A 18 2.10 -4.84 -2.41
C ARG A 18 3.55 -5.20 -2.11
N TRP A 19 3.79 -5.53 -0.86
CA TRP A 19 5.09 -6.04 -0.40
C TRP A 19 4.84 -7.32 0.37
N ARG A 20 5.59 -8.36 0.06
CA ARG A 20 5.42 -9.65 0.74
C ARG A 20 6.17 -9.62 2.07
N VAL A 21 5.45 -9.84 3.15
CA VAL A 21 6.05 -10.03 4.45
C VAL A 21 6.80 -11.36 4.43
N LYS A 22 8.02 -11.38 4.95
CA LYS A 22 8.85 -12.57 4.93
C LYS A 22 8.10 -13.75 5.55
N ASP A 23 8.00 -14.83 4.80
CA ASP A 23 7.29 -16.06 5.19
C ASP A 23 5.82 -15.80 5.57
N GLY A 24 5.24 -14.71 5.05
CA GLY A 24 3.90 -14.31 5.41
C GLY A 24 3.08 -13.80 4.23
N PRO A 25 1.97 -13.14 4.53
CA PRO A 25 1.05 -12.64 3.49
C PRO A 25 1.59 -11.38 2.82
N ASP A 26 0.95 -11.01 1.72
CA ASP A 26 1.18 -9.71 1.08
C ASP A 26 0.62 -8.59 1.94
N ALA A 27 1.28 -7.45 1.92
CA ALA A 27 0.86 -6.24 2.60
C ALA A 27 0.74 -5.09 1.60
N LEU A 28 -0.17 -4.15 1.87
CA LEU A 28 -0.28 -2.94 1.07
C LEU A 28 0.93 -2.06 1.32
N ALA A 29 1.61 -1.61 0.27
CA ALA A 29 2.79 -0.77 0.39
C ALA A 29 2.40 0.71 0.46
N LEU A 30 2.82 1.38 1.52
CA LEU A 30 2.64 2.81 1.75
C LEU A 30 4.00 3.49 1.81
N PHE A 31 4.08 4.76 1.41
CA PHE A 31 5.35 5.48 1.33
C PHE A 31 5.21 6.87 1.95
N LEU A 32 6.24 7.32 2.65
CA LEU A 32 6.30 8.65 3.23
C LEU A 32 6.60 9.72 2.19
N THR A 33 7.32 9.37 1.13
CA THR A 33 7.74 10.31 0.10
C THR A 33 7.45 9.77 -1.30
N ALA A 34 7.27 10.71 -2.25
CA ALA A 34 7.10 10.33 -3.65
C ALA A 34 8.36 9.66 -4.19
N ASP A 35 9.54 10.13 -3.80
CA ASP A 35 10.81 9.54 -4.22
C ASP A 35 10.95 8.11 -3.75
N GLY A 36 10.58 7.83 -2.50
CA GLY A 36 10.61 6.47 -1.95
C GLY A 36 9.70 5.53 -2.74
N ALA A 37 8.50 5.99 -3.09
CA ALA A 37 7.57 5.22 -3.89
C ALA A 37 8.14 4.93 -5.29
N ALA A 38 8.69 5.95 -5.94
CA ALA A 38 9.27 5.80 -7.28
C ALA A 38 10.46 4.83 -7.28
N GLN A 39 11.30 4.88 -6.27
CA GLN A 39 12.43 3.97 -6.13
C GLN A 39 11.96 2.52 -5.95
N TYR A 40 10.95 2.32 -5.13
CA TYR A 40 10.38 0.99 -4.93
C TYR A 40 9.82 0.43 -6.24
N ALA A 41 9.10 1.25 -6.99
CA ALA A 41 8.55 0.82 -8.27
C ALA A 41 9.65 0.37 -9.23
N GLY A 42 10.76 1.11 -9.28
CA GLY A 42 11.88 0.78 -10.16
C GLY A 42 12.63 -0.48 -9.76
N ARG A 43 12.68 -0.81 -8.47
CA ARG A 43 13.45 -1.96 -7.96
C ARG A 43 12.62 -3.22 -7.82
N ALA A 44 11.41 -3.09 -7.30
CA ALA A 44 10.64 -4.24 -6.84
C ALA A 44 9.48 -4.60 -7.76
N LEU A 45 9.00 -3.65 -8.56
CA LEU A 45 7.84 -3.88 -9.41
C LEU A 45 8.27 -4.02 -10.85
N SER A 46 7.79 -5.06 -11.50
CA SER A 46 8.02 -5.26 -12.93
C SER A 46 6.83 -4.72 -13.72
N GLY A 47 7.10 -4.29 -14.94
CA GLY A 47 6.08 -3.77 -15.83
C GLY A 47 5.91 -2.27 -15.73
N ALA A 48 5.28 -1.71 -16.75
CA ALA A 48 5.05 -0.27 -16.85
C ALA A 48 3.68 0.10 -16.28
N GLY A 49 3.44 1.39 -16.10
CA GLY A 49 2.14 1.90 -15.74
C GLY A 49 1.94 2.18 -14.26
N TRP A 50 2.95 1.97 -13.44
CA TRP A 50 2.86 2.32 -12.02
C TRP A 50 2.96 3.83 -11.85
N GLN A 51 2.03 4.41 -11.10
CA GLN A 51 1.98 5.84 -10.83
C GLN A 51 2.04 6.10 -9.33
N VAL A 52 2.79 7.13 -8.94
CA VAL A 52 2.85 7.60 -7.56
C VAL A 52 1.66 8.53 -7.34
N VAL A 53 0.83 8.22 -6.36
CA VAL A 53 -0.34 9.04 -6.02
C VAL A 53 -0.34 9.36 -4.54
N ARG A 54 -0.94 10.50 -4.20
CA ARG A 54 -1.14 10.90 -2.80
C ARG A 54 -2.61 11.23 -2.62
N PRO A 55 -3.46 10.21 -2.41
CA PRO A 55 -4.89 10.44 -2.28
C PRO A 55 -5.23 11.13 -0.95
N PRO A 56 -6.36 11.83 -0.87
CA PRO A 56 -6.82 12.37 0.40
C PRO A 56 -7.11 11.26 1.39
N ARG A 57 -7.13 11.61 2.68
CA ARG A 57 -7.30 10.64 3.76
C ARG A 57 -8.50 9.73 3.57
N ALA A 58 -9.65 10.28 3.18
CA ALA A 58 -10.85 9.49 2.98
C ALA A 58 -10.65 8.41 1.91
N SER A 59 -9.94 8.74 0.83
CA SER A 59 -9.63 7.77 -0.23
C SER A 59 -8.65 6.71 0.24
N VAL A 60 -7.66 7.08 1.05
CA VAL A 60 -6.73 6.12 1.65
C VAL A 60 -7.48 5.11 2.50
N LEU A 61 -8.45 5.56 3.30
CA LEU A 61 -9.26 4.68 4.13
C LEU A 61 -10.10 3.72 3.28
N GLU A 62 -10.61 4.19 2.13
CA GLU A 62 -11.33 3.32 1.20
C GLU A 62 -10.42 2.24 0.62
N VAL A 63 -9.18 2.59 0.26
CA VAL A 63 -8.19 1.63 -0.22
C VAL A 63 -7.89 0.58 0.85
N LEU A 64 -7.69 1.03 2.09
CA LEU A 64 -7.43 0.12 3.20
C LEU A 64 -8.60 -0.84 3.41
N ARG A 65 -9.82 -0.33 3.36
CA ARG A 65 -11.02 -1.15 3.52
C ARG A 65 -11.14 -2.18 2.38
N ALA A 66 -10.90 -1.75 1.15
CA ALA A 66 -10.96 -2.64 -0.01
C ALA A 66 -9.90 -3.75 0.10
N CYS A 67 -8.69 -3.42 0.52
CA CYS A 67 -7.63 -4.40 0.74
C CYS A 67 -8.04 -5.40 1.82
N TYR A 68 -8.56 -4.90 2.93
CA TYR A 68 -8.99 -5.75 4.03
C TYR A 68 -10.08 -6.74 3.59
N THR A 69 -11.05 -6.26 2.85
CA THR A 69 -12.13 -7.09 2.32
C THR A 69 -11.61 -8.16 1.36
N ALA A 70 -10.56 -7.81 0.60
CA ALA A 70 -9.94 -8.75 -0.35
C ALA A 70 -8.96 -9.73 0.30
N GLY A 71 -8.78 -9.66 1.63
CA GLY A 71 -7.90 -10.57 2.35
C GLY A 71 -6.50 -10.01 2.62
N VAL A 72 -6.21 -8.78 2.22
CA VAL A 72 -4.95 -8.12 2.53
C VAL A 72 -5.13 -7.39 3.85
N THR A 73 -4.60 -7.96 4.92
CA THR A 73 -4.87 -7.49 6.28
C THR A 73 -3.77 -6.65 6.89
N LEU A 74 -2.64 -6.50 6.19
CA LEU A 74 -1.48 -5.74 6.66
C LEU A 74 -1.13 -4.63 5.70
N ALA A 75 -0.59 -3.53 6.23
CA ALA A 75 0.01 -2.45 5.47
C ALA A 75 1.44 -2.24 5.98
N VAL A 76 2.36 -1.90 5.09
CA VAL A 76 3.75 -1.63 5.44
C VAL A 76 4.14 -0.23 5.01
N LEU A 77 5.01 0.40 5.80
CA LEU A 77 5.50 1.74 5.51
C LEU A 77 6.93 1.66 5.03
N ASP A 78 7.19 2.29 3.89
CA ASP A 78 8.52 2.38 3.26
C ASP A 78 9.21 1.02 3.16
N PRO A 79 8.59 0.04 2.47
CA PRO A 79 9.26 -1.24 2.27
C PRO A 79 10.51 -1.07 1.41
N ASP A 80 11.58 -1.77 1.79
CA ASP A 80 12.86 -1.70 1.09
C ASP A 80 13.48 -3.10 1.09
N GLY A 81 13.47 -3.75 -0.05
CA GLY A 81 13.99 -5.11 -0.16
C GLY A 81 13.25 -6.07 0.77
N GLU A 82 13.95 -6.53 1.80
CA GLU A 82 13.40 -7.48 2.77
C GLU A 82 12.85 -6.83 4.03
N GLN A 83 12.95 -5.50 4.14
CA GLN A 83 12.57 -4.79 5.35
C GLN A 83 11.52 -3.74 5.07
N ALA A 84 10.73 -3.43 6.09
CA ALA A 84 9.81 -2.31 6.07
C ALA A 84 10.02 -1.50 7.34
N LYS A 85 9.80 -0.19 7.24
CA LYS A 85 9.95 0.69 8.39
C LYS A 85 8.96 0.36 9.48
N ARG A 86 7.73 0.04 9.11
CA ARG A 86 6.68 -0.39 10.02
C ARG A 86 5.71 -1.31 9.32
N VAL A 87 5.08 -2.19 10.10
CA VAL A 87 4.00 -3.06 9.66
C VAL A 87 2.78 -2.77 10.51
N PHE A 88 1.64 -2.56 9.86
CA PHE A 88 0.39 -2.23 10.55
C PHE A 88 -0.70 -3.25 10.21
N PRO A 89 -1.45 -3.74 11.20
CA PRO A 89 -2.70 -4.45 10.91
C PRO A 89 -3.74 -3.45 10.40
N ILE A 90 -4.26 -3.67 9.21
CA ILE A 90 -5.25 -2.74 8.60
C ILE A 90 -6.51 -2.66 9.46
N GLY A 91 -6.96 -3.79 10.02
CA GLY A 91 -8.14 -3.79 10.89
C GLY A 91 -8.00 -2.86 12.08
N ASP A 92 -6.80 -2.75 12.66
CA ASP A 92 -6.55 -1.83 13.77
C ASP A 92 -6.67 -0.38 13.34
N ILE A 93 -6.16 -0.05 12.14
CA ILE A 93 -6.27 1.30 11.59
C ILE A 93 -7.74 1.66 11.40
N LEU A 94 -8.51 0.76 10.78
CA LEU A 94 -9.93 1.01 10.52
C LEU A 94 -10.72 1.20 11.80
N ARG A 95 -10.43 0.41 12.84
CA ARG A 95 -11.08 0.57 14.14
C ARG A 95 -10.71 1.89 14.81
N ALA A 96 -9.44 2.28 14.73
CA ALA A 96 -8.96 3.51 15.35
C ALA A 96 -9.62 4.76 14.78
N VAL A 97 -10.00 4.74 13.50
CA VAL A 97 -10.67 5.88 12.85
C VAL A 97 -12.19 5.72 12.79
N GLY A 98 -12.74 4.68 13.41
CA GLY A 98 -14.18 4.44 13.40
C GLY A 98 -14.74 4.00 12.07
N ALA A 99 -13.93 3.44 11.18
CA ALA A 99 -14.33 3.07 9.84
C ALA A 99 -14.66 1.58 9.69
N ALA A 100 -14.43 0.80 10.72
CA ALA A 100 -14.69 -0.64 10.69
C ALA A 100 -16.13 -0.97 11.09
#